data_bcd5fe53aa4c963a7f4267d1ed86525e
#
_entry.id   bcd5fe53aa4c963a7f4267d1ed86525e
#
_cell.length_a   1.000
_cell.length_b   1.000
_cell.length_c   1.000
_cell.angle_alpha   90.00
_cell.angle_beta   90.00
_cell.angle_gamma   90.00
#
_symmetry.space_group_name_H-M   'P 1'
#
loop_
_entity.id
_entity.type
_entity.pdbx_description
1 polymer ?
#
loop_
_entity_poly.entity_id
_entity_poly.type
_entity_poly.pdbx_seq_one_letter_code
_entity_poly.pdbx_strand_id
1 'polypeptide(L)'
;MIIKNGLVWEESGSFRKKELVVDTTTHRIAETAEDDTVFDAEGLYVIPGLVDVHIHGARGHDFSDGNSKGLAEIAQYLHSCGVTSFCPTSMTLPEEQLTAAFATINDVPDAAGYAHIAGIHMEGPYLSPEKKGAQKASYLHAPDAAMFRRLSAASGNKIRIITIAPELPGSDAFIREFKDTVAISLGHSTACLLYTSDA
;
A
#
# COMPACT_ATOMS: atom_id res chain seq x y z
N MET A 1 -2.43 26.46 6.23
CA MET A 1 -2.43 26.76 4.76
C MET A 1 -3.86 26.85 4.26
N ILE A 2 -4.15 27.79 3.37
CA ILE A 2 -5.47 27.96 2.75
C ILE A 2 -5.33 27.74 1.24
N ILE A 3 -6.11 26.83 0.67
CA ILE A 3 -6.19 26.62 -0.79
C ILE A 3 -7.42 27.38 -1.28
N LYS A 4 -7.22 28.38 -2.18
CA LYS A 4 -8.28 29.26 -2.69
C LYS A 4 -8.55 29.02 -4.18
N ASN A 5 -9.73 29.43 -4.63
CA ASN A 5 -10.15 29.48 -6.03
C ASN A 5 -10.22 28.14 -6.79
N GLY A 6 -9.80 27.02 -6.18
CA GLY A 6 -9.82 25.71 -6.81
C GLY A 6 -11.19 25.07 -6.94
N LEU A 7 -11.33 24.15 -7.87
CA LEU A 7 -12.46 23.24 -7.98
C LEU A 7 -12.20 22.03 -7.09
N VAL A 8 -12.76 22.05 -5.88
CA VAL A 8 -12.54 21.01 -4.87
C VAL A 8 -13.53 19.86 -5.05
N TRP A 9 -13.01 18.63 -5.06
CA TRP A 9 -13.83 17.42 -5.07
C TRP A 9 -14.61 17.26 -3.77
N GLU A 10 -15.86 16.89 -3.87
CA GLU A 10 -16.75 16.61 -2.74
C GLU A 10 -17.24 15.16 -2.77
N GLU A 11 -17.59 14.62 -1.61
CA GLU A 11 -18.13 13.25 -1.47
C GLU A 11 -19.43 13.04 -2.28
N SER A 12 -20.14 14.12 -2.61
CA SER A 12 -21.28 14.08 -3.52
C SER A 12 -20.98 13.65 -4.95
N GLY A 13 -19.69 13.46 -5.28
CA GLY A 13 -19.25 13.12 -6.62
C GLY A 13 -19.18 14.33 -7.58
N SER A 14 -19.06 15.53 -7.06
CA SER A 14 -19.03 16.77 -7.84
C SER A 14 -17.86 17.65 -7.43
N PHE A 15 -17.50 18.58 -8.33
CA PHE A 15 -16.53 19.62 -8.04
C PHE A 15 -17.25 20.92 -7.69
N ARG A 16 -16.76 21.61 -6.66
CA ARG A 16 -17.29 22.92 -6.27
C ARG A 16 -16.15 23.91 -6.03
N LYS A 17 -16.32 25.14 -6.51
CA LYS A 17 -15.39 26.23 -6.21
C LYS A 17 -15.56 26.61 -4.73
N LYS A 18 -14.57 26.33 -3.90
CA LYS A 18 -14.55 26.68 -2.48
C LYS A 18 -13.12 26.79 -1.96
N GLU A 19 -12.99 27.39 -0.80
CA GLU A 19 -11.75 27.34 -0.02
C GLU A 19 -11.62 26.02 0.72
N LEU A 20 -10.39 25.52 0.82
CA LEU A 20 -10.02 24.37 1.63
C LEU A 20 -8.91 24.78 2.59
N VAL A 21 -9.15 24.62 3.88
CA VAL A 21 -8.17 24.90 4.92
C VAL A 21 -7.47 23.61 5.33
N VAL A 22 -6.16 23.64 5.33
CA VAL A 22 -5.32 22.52 5.78
C VAL A 22 -4.50 22.98 6.98
N ASP A 23 -4.67 22.31 8.10
CA ASP A 23 -3.77 22.43 9.23
C ASP A 23 -2.46 21.71 8.92
N THR A 24 -1.39 22.48 8.78
CA THR A 24 -0.06 21.97 8.39
C THR A 24 0.66 21.26 9.54
N THR A 25 0.18 21.41 10.77
CA THR A 25 0.71 20.72 11.95
C THR A 25 0.14 19.32 12.10
N THR A 26 -1.19 19.21 11.98
CA THR A 26 -1.89 17.91 12.08
C THR A 26 -2.04 17.20 10.74
N HIS A 27 -1.73 17.88 9.63
CA HIS A 27 -1.93 17.39 8.24
C HIS A 27 -3.40 17.02 7.96
N ARG A 28 -4.34 17.79 8.50
CA ARG A 28 -5.78 17.52 8.35
C ARG A 28 -6.50 18.72 7.75
N ILE A 29 -7.64 18.45 7.13
CA ILE A 29 -8.59 19.48 6.77
C ILE A 29 -9.16 20.07 8.06
N ALA A 30 -9.20 21.40 8.16
CA ALA A 30 -9.59 22.16 9.33
C ALA A 30 -10.59 23.28 8.97
N GLU A 31 -11.21 23.89 9.97
CA GLU A 31 -12.07 25.06 9.77
C GLU A 31 -11.27 26.37 9.74
N THR A 32 -10.11 26.39 10.42
CA THR A 32 -9.24 27.56 10.52
C THR A 32 -7.80 27.15 10.23
N ALA A 33 -7.03 28.03 9.58
CA ALA A 33 -5.60 27.87 9.40
C ALA A 33 -4.83 28.51 10.56
N GLU A 34 -3.79 27.83 11.02
CA GLU A 34 -2.85 28.39 12.00
C GLU A 34 -1.81 29.33 11.34
N ASP A 35 -1.61 29.21 10.04
CA ASP A 35 -0.71 30.05 9.25
C ASP A 35 -1.46 30.75 8.10
N ASP A 36 -0.89 31.86 7.63
CA ASP A 36 -1.46 32.66 6.54
C ASP A 36 -0.99 32.21 5.14
N THR A 37 -0.38 31.03 5.03
CA THR A 37 0.08 30.51 3.74
C THR A 37 -1.12 30.26 2.84
N VAL A 38 -1.15 30.94 1.70
CA VAL A 38 -2.20 30.80 0.70
C VAL A 38 -1.66 30.17 -0.56
N PHE A 39 -2.34 29.11 -1.04
CA PHE A 39 -2.14 28.53 -2.35
C PHE A 39 -3.33 28.90 -3.25
N ASP A 40 -3.06 29.65 -4.32
CA ASP A 40 -4.08 29.98 -5.31
C ASP A 40 -4.19 28.85 -6.35
N ALA A 41 -5.32 28.15 -6.30
CA ALA A 41 -5.62 27.04 -7.19
C ALA A 41 -6.58 27.43 -8.30
N GLU A 42 -6.57 28.70 -8.76
CA GLU A 42 -7.45 29.13 -9.85
C GLU A 42 -7.18 28.31 -11.14
N GLY A 43 -8.27 27.77 -11.71
CA GLY A 43 -8.20 26.89 -12.88
C GLY A 43 -7.75 25.45 -12.60
N LEU A 44 -7.46 25.10 -11.35
CA LEU A 44 -7.02 23.77 -10.95
C LEU A 44 -8.15 22.98 -10.28
N TYR A 45 -8.08 21.66 -10.45
CA TYR A 45 -8.87 20.70 -9.65
C TYR A 45 -8.10 20.34 -8.39
N VAL A 46 -8.78 20.36 -7.26
CA VAL A 46 -8.26 19.94 -5.97
C VAL A 46 -8.94 18.64 -5.59
N ILE A 47 -8.19 17.57 -5.56
CA ILE A 47 -8.66 16.21 -5.25
C ILE A 47 -7.87 15.64 -4.08
N PRO A 48 -8.40 14.62 -3.37
CA PRO A 48 -7.58 13.81 -2.47
C PRO A 48 -6.39 13.24 -3.21
N GLY A 49 -5.26 13.10 -2.53
CA GLY A 49 -4.10 12.43 -3.09
C GLY A 49 -4.43 10.98 -3.48
N LEU A 50 -3.84 10.50 -4.58
CA LEU A 50 -4.05 9.12 -5.01
C LEU A 50 -3.37 8.15 -4.04
N VAL A 51 -3.98 6.98 -3.85
CA VAL A 51 -3.44 5.90 -3.01
C VAL A 51 -3.23 4.69 -3.89
N ASP A 52 -1.98 4.19 -3.94
CA ASP A 52 -1.62 2.98 -4.66
C ASP A 52 -1.38 1.83 -3.67
N VAL A 53 -2.26 0.85 -3.66
CA VAL A 53 -2.18 -0.29 -2.72
C VAL A 53 -1.50 -1.52 -3.30
N HIS A 54 -1.05 -1.47 -4.57
CA HIS A 54 -0.41 -2.60 -5.24
C HIS A 54 0.57 -2.14 -6.33
N ILE A 55 1.83 -2.00 -5.97
CA ILE A 55 2.91 -1.66 -6.90
C ILE A 55 4.19 -2.41 -6.52
N HIS A 56 4.75 -3.17 -7.46
CA HIS A 56 6.03 -3.88 -7.23
C HIS A 56 7.23 -2.95 -7.35
N GLY A 57 7.17 -2.03 -8.29
CA GLY A 57 8.29 -1.13 -8.50
C GLY A 57 8.06 -0.09 -9.60
N ALA A 58 9.03 0.80 -9.74
CA ALA A 58 9.09 1.83 -10.76
C ALA A 58 10.53 2.28 -10.98
N ARG A 59 10.81 2.99 -12.09
CA ARG A 59 12.11 3.61 -12.36
C ARG A 59 13.28 2.61 -12.43
N GLY A 60 13.02 1.34 -12.71
CA GLY A 60 14.04 0.29 -12.77
C GLY A 60 14.36 -0.34 -11.42
N HIS A 61 13.59 -0.04 -10.38
CA HIS A 61 13.70 -0.64 -9.04
C HIS A 61 12.46 -1.44 -8.73
N ASP A 62 12.62 -2.52 -7.97
CA ASP A 62 11.56 -3.35 -7.41
C ASP A 62 11.67 -3.35 -5.87
N PHE A 63 10.54 -3.32 -5.17
CA PHE A 63 10.55 -3.41 -3.71
C PHE A 63 11.25 -4.68 -3.22
N SER A 64 11.11 -5.77 -3.98
CA SER A 64 11.71 -7.06 -3.66
C SER A 64 13.24 -7.10 -3.81
N ASP A 65 13.86 -6.07 -4.37
CA ASP A 65 15.32 -5.95 -4.46
C ASP A 65 15.99 -5.74 -3.09
N GLY A 66 15.21 -5.36 -2.06
CA GLY A 66 15.76 -5.07 -0.73
C GLY A 66 16.68 -3.85 -0.71
N ASN A 67 16.41 -2.87 -1.57
CA ASN A 67 17.23 -1.67 -1.75
C ASN A 67 16.46 -0.42 -1.30
N SER A 68 16.83 0.14 -0.14
CA SER A 68 16.15 1.31 0.43
C SER A 68 16.29 2.56 -0.45
N LYS A 69 17.39 2.74 -1.18
CA LYS A 69 17.55 3.87 -2.11
C LYS A 69 16.60 3.73 -3.29
N GLY A 70 16.50 2.52 -3.87
CA GLY A 70 15.55 2.25 -4.95
C GLY A 70 14.12 2.47 -4.51
N LEU A 71 13.76 2.04 -3.30
CA LEU A 71 12.42 2.27 -2.73
C LEU A 71 12.15 3.77 -2.51
N ALA A 72 13.14 4.55 -2.08
CA ALA A 72 13.01 5.99 -1.97
C ALA A 72 12.80 6.67 -3.35
N GLU A 73 13.48 6.21 -4.40
CA GLU A 73 13.27 6.70 -5.77
C GLU A 73 11.86 6.35 -6.30
N ILE A 74 11.33 5.17 -5.97
CA ILE A 74 9.94 4.81 -6.25
C ILE A 74 8.98 5.79 -5.56
N ALA A 75 9.19 6.07 -4.27
CA ALA A 75 8.35 6.99 -3.49
C ALA A 75 8.36 8.43 -4.07
N GLN A 76 9.52 8.92 -4.49
CA GLN A 76 9.65 10.22 -5.16
C GLN A 76 8.92 10.25 -6.52
N TYR A 77 9.09 9.19 -7.30
CA TYR A 77 8.40 9.10 -8.59
C TYR A 77 6.89 9.06 -8.43
N LEU A 78 6.37 8.25 -7.51
CA LEU A 78 4.94 8.16 -7.22
C LEU A 78 4.39 9.52 -6.77
N HIS A 79 5.10 10.22 -5.90
CA HIS A 79 4.74 11.59 -5.49
C HIS A 79 4.61 12.52 -6.70
N SER A 80 5.55 12.47 -7.64
CA SER A 80 5.50 13.28 -8.86
C SER A 80 4.31 12.94 -9.78
N CYS A 81 3.71 11.76 -9.62
CA CYS A 81 2.52 11.32 -10.33
C CYS A 81 1.20 11.62 -9.58
N GLY A 82 1.25 12.32 -8.43
CA GLY A 82 0.07 12.63 -7.61
C GLY A 82 -0.34 11.52 -6.65
N VAL A 83 0.44 10.44 -6.54
CA VAL A 83 0.26 9.40 -5.52
C VAL A 83 0.86 9.92 -4.22
N THR A 84 0.04 10.10 -3.20
CA THR A 84 0.47 10.62 -1.90
C THR A 84 0.76 9.52 -0.88
N SER A 85 0.19 8.32 -1.08
CA SER A 85 0.43 7.16 -0.23
C SER A 85 0.46 5.89 -1.05
N PHE A 86 1.29 4.92 -0.68
CA PHE A 86 1.35 3.65 -1.38
C PHE A 86 1.73 2.48 -0.47
N CYS A 87 1.44 1.27 -0.94
CA CYS A 87 1.89 0.03 -0.34
C CYS A 87 2.85 -0.67 -1.31
N PRO A 88 4.19 -0.58 -1.10
CA PRO A 88 5.12 -1.39 -1.87
C PRO A 88 4.76 -2.86 -1.74
N THR A 89 4.71 -3.55 -2.87
CA THR A 89 4.21 -4.92 -2.97
C THR A 89 5.35 -5.88 -3.28
N SER A 90 5.50 -6.91 -2.43
CA SER A 90 6.54 -7.92 -2.63
C SER A 90 6.18 -8.93 -3.72
N MET A 91 7.19 -9.45 -4.40
CA MET A 91 7.09 -10.70 -5.14
C MET A 91 7.20 -11.89 -4.19
N THR A 92 6.82 -13.09 -4.67
CA THR A 92 7.06 -14.35 -3.95
C THR A 92 8.54 -14.70 -3.97
N LEU A 93 9.18 -14.62 -2.80
CA LEU A 93 10.61 -14.85 -2.59
C LEU A 93 10.84 -15.74 -1.36
N PRO A 94 12.06 -16.28 -1.18
CA PRO A 94 12.44 -16.91 0.08
C PRO A 94 12.32 -15.95 1.28
N GLU A 95 12.00 -16.49 2.46
CA GLU A 95 11.79 -15.70 3.68
C GLU A 95 12.94 -14.73 3.99
N GLU A 96 14.19 -15.15 3.78
CA GLU A 96 15.36 -14.30 4.02
C GLU A 96 15.35 -13.04 3.15
N GLN A 97 15.01 -13.20 1.86
CA GLN A 97 14.93 -12.07 0.93
C GLN A 97 13.73 -11.17 1.24
N LEU A 98 12.58 -11.75 1.59
CA LEU A 98 11.41 -10.97 2.05
C LEU A 98 11.73 -10.19 3.33
N THR A 99 12.44 -10.80 4.27
CA THR A 99 12.87 -10.13 5.51
C THR A 99 13.73 -8.91 5.20
N ALA A 100 14.72 -9.07 4.32
CA ALA A 100 15.59 -7.97 3.90
C ALA A 100 14.79 -6.85 3.20
N ALA A 101 13.91 -7.22 2.25
CA ALA A 101 13.07 -6.25 1.55
C ALA A 101 12.15 -5.49 2.50
N PHE A 102 11.48 -6.19 3.42
CA PHE A 102 10.51 -5.58 4.34
C PHE A 102 11.17 -4.65 5.37
N ALA A 103 12.43 -4.91 5.74
CA ALA A 103 13.16 -4.01 6.62
C ALA A 103 13.45 -2.64 5.97
N THR A 104 13.58 -2.57 4.64
CA THR A 104 13.95 -1.33 3.93
C THR A 104 12.95 -0.19 4.06
N ILE A 105 11.67 -0.48 4.34
CA ILE A 105 10.65 0.57 4.50
C ILE A 105 10.93 1.51 5.68
N ASN A 106 11.74 1.07 6.64
CA ASN A 106 12.10 1.87 7.80
C ASN A 106 13.18 2.92 7.49
N ASP A 107 13.86 2.78 6.35
CA ASP A 107 14.95 3.66 5.91
C ASP A 107 14.49 4.72 4.90
N VAL A 108 13.24 4.63 4.40
CA VAL A 108 12.70 5.60 3.44
C VAL A 108 12.21 6.84 4.18
N PRO A 109 12.59 8.05 3.76
CA PRO A 109 12.14 9.28 4.40
C PRO A 109 10.62 9.46 4.30
N ASP A 110 9.96 9.79 5.41
CA ASP A 110 8.60 10.30 5.44
C ASP A 110 8.67 11.84 5.45
N ALA A 111 8.86 12.42 4.28
CA ALA A 111 9.16 13.83 4.10
C ALA A 111 8.51 14.39 2.82
N ALA A 112 8.49 15.71 2.71
CA ALA A 112 8.02 16.39 1.52
C ALA A 112 8.78 15.92 0.26
N GLY A 113 8.05 15.67 -0.82
CA GLY A 113 8.60 15.15 -2.07
C GLY A 113 8.62 13.63 -2.19
N TYR A 114 8.13 12.92 -1.16
CA TYR A 114 7.95 11.47 -1.19
C TYR A 114 6.48 11.11 -1.02
N ALA A 115 6.03 10.07 -1.71
CA ALA A 115 4.77 9.41 -1.34
C ALA A 115 4.97 8.65 -0.03
N HIS A 116 4.02 8.78 0.89
CA HIS A 116 4.06 8.08 2.18
C HIS A 116 3.91 6.57 2.02
N ILE A 117 4.75 5.79 2.68
CA ILE A 117 4.57 4.33 2.76
C ILE A 117 3.51 4.01 3.81
N ALA A 118 2.28 3.74 3.37
CA ALA A 118 1.16 3.42 4.25
C ALA A 118 1.31 2.02 4.92
N GLY A 119 2.11 1.16 4.32
CA GLY A 119 2.42 -0.18 4.79
C GLY A 119 2.90 -1.05 3.65
N ILE A 120 3.15 -2.33 3.90
CA ILE A 120 3.53 -3.32 2.90
C ILE A 120 2.29 -4.08 2.42
N HIS A 121 2.22 -4.35 1.13
CA HIS A 121 1.38 -5.37 0.56
C HIS A 121 2.23 -6.64 0.30
N MET A 122 2.01 -7.67 1.10
CA MET A 122 2.68 -8.97 0.92
C MET A 122 1.92 -9.79 -0.11
N GLU A 123 2.43 -9.90 -1.34
CA GLU A 123 1.85 -10.74 -2.38
C GLU A 123 2.60 -12.08 -2.47
N GLY A 124 1.96 -13.10 -1.96
CA GLY A 124 2.59 -14.41 -1.77
C GLY A 124 3.48 -14.47 -0.51
N PRO A 125 4.01 -15.66 -0.24
CA PRO A 125 4.07 -16.89 -1.04
C PRO A 125 2.81 -17.79 -0.99
N TYR A 126 1.73 -17.39 -0.39
CA TYR A 126 0.51 -18.16 -0.12
C TYR A 126 -0.47 -18.12 -1.30
N LEU A 127 0.03 -18.43 -2.50
CA LEU A 127 -0.69 -18.32 -3.77
C LEU A 127 -0.87 -19.69 -4.43
N SER A 128 -1.95 -19.82 -5.22
CA SER A 128 -2.19 -21.05 -5.98
C SER A 128 -1.12 -21.29 -7.04
N PRO A 129 -0.49 -22.47 -7.10
CA PRO A 129 0.46 -22.79 -8.16
C PRO A 129 -0.14 -22.68 -9.57
N GLU A 130 -1.45 -22.96 -9.72
CA GLU A 130 -2.16 -22.88 -11.01
C GLU A 130 -2.40 -21.42 -11.44
N LYS A 131 -2.50 -20.50 -10.51
CA LYS A 131 -2.80 -19.08 -10.74
C LYS A 131 -1.63 -18.16 -10.37
N LYS A 132 -0.44 -18.70 -10.25
CA LYS A 132 0.75 -17.98 -9.79
C LYS A 132 1.17 -16.79 -10.67
N GLY A 133 0.74 -16.75 -11.93
CA GLY A 133 1.20 -15.72 -12.86
C GLY A 133 2.72 -15.70 -13.01
N ALA A 134 3.35 -14.55 -12.81
CA ALA A 134 4.81 -14.36 -12.87
C ALA A 134 5.55 -14.89 -11.64
N GLN A 135 4.84 -15.27 -10.57
CA GLN A 135 5.45 -15.71 -9.31
C GLN A 135 6.21 -17.03 -9.49
N LYS A 136 7.33 -17.19 -8.79
CA LYS A 136 8.19 -18.38 -8.91
C LYS A 136 7.60 -19.56 -8.14
N ALA A 137 7.20 -20.60 -8.86
CA ALA A 137 6.50 -21.77 -8.29
C ALA A 137 7.25 -22.45 -7.15
N SER A 138 8.59 -22.49 -7.18
CA SER A 138 9.41 -23.13 -6.13
C SER A 138 9.39 -22.40 -4.78
N TYR A 139 8.84 -21.19 -4.72
CA TYR A 139 8.74 -20.40 -3.50
C TYR A 139 7.32 -20.36 -2.93
N LEU A 140 6.35 -20.90 -3.68
CA LEU A 140 4.97 -20.99 -3.22
C LEU A 140 4.84 -22.09 -2.17
N HIS A 141 4.06 -21.82 -1.13
CA HIS A 141 3.72 -22.80 -0.12
C HIS A 141 2.43 -22.42 0.62
N ALA A 142 1.92 -23.35 1.40
CA ALA A 142 0.76 -23.12 2.24
C ALA A 142 1.02 -21.98 3.26
N PRO A 143 -0.03 -21.29 3.73
CA PRO A 143 0.10 -20.23 4.73
C PRO A 143 0.87 -20.69 5.99
N ASP A 144 1.82 -19.86 6.40
CA ASP A 144 2.63 -20.05 7.60
C ASP A 144 2.52 -18.82 8.50
N ALA A 145 1.76 -18.95 9.58
CA ALA A 145 1.55 -17.89 10.56
C ALA A 145 2.84 -17.47 11.27
N ALA A 146 3.78 -18.39 11.49
CA ALA A 146 5.05 -18.09 12.14
C ALA A 146 5.95 -17.25 11.22
N MET A 147 6.05 -17.61 9.93
CA MET A 147 6.75 -16.82 8.92
C MET A 147 6.13 -15.42 8.81
N PHE A 148 4.81 -15.33 8.71
CA PHE A 148 4.13 -14.03 8.63
C PHE A 148 4.45 -13.12 9.82
N ARG A 149 4.47 -13.66 11.06
CA ARG A 149 4.84 -12.87 12.25
C ARG A 149 6.29 -12.40 12.21
N ARG A 150 7.23 -13.24 11.74
CA ARG A 150 8.65 -12.85 11.60
C ARG A 150 8.81 -11.74 10.57
N LEU A 151 8.15 -11.84 9.39
CA LEU A 151 8.16 -10.81 8.36
C LEU A 151 7.49 -9.51 8.84
N SER A 152 6.38 -9.62 9.57
CA SER A 152 5.73 -8.45 10.18
C SER A 152 6.67 -7.75 11.16
N ALA A 153 7.34 -8.50 12.02
CA ALA A 153 8.31 -7.92 12.95
C ALA A 153 9.48 -7.23 12.24
N ALA A 154 10.01 -7.81 11.16
CA ALA A 154 11.08 -7.23 10.36
C ALA A 154 10.70 -5.88 9.75
N SER A 155 9.45 -5.71 9.38
CA SER A 155 8.90 -4.44 8.86
C SER A 155 8.51 -3.43 9.94
N GLY A 156 8.69 -3.73 11.22
CA GLY A 156 8.14 -2.93 12.32
C GLY A 156 6.60 -3.02 12.40
N ASN A 157 6.03 -4.17 12.08
CA ASN A 157 4.59 -4.45 12.03
C ASN A 157 3.83 -3.57 11.01
N LYS A 158 4.46 -3.32 9.86
CA LYS A 158 3.87 -2.48 8.81
C LYS A 158 3.26 -3.26 7.65
N ILE A 159 3.11 -4.60 7.72
CA ILE A 159 2.30 -5.33 6.73
C ILE A 159 0.85 -4.92 6.93
N ARG A 160 0.22 -4.36 5.89
CA ARG A 160 -1.17 -3.88 5.92
C ARG A 160 -2.09 -4.70 5.06
N ILE A 161 -1.55 -5.30 4.01
CA ILE A 161 -2.31 -6.12 3.06
C ILE A 161 -1.54 -7.41 2.84
N ILE A 162 -2.25 -8.52 2.73
CA ILE A 162 -1.70 -9.79 2.29
C ILE A 162 -2.59 -10.39 1.20
N THR A 163 -2.00 -10.76 0.06
CA THR A 163 -2.72 -11.54 -0.96
C THR A 163 -2.51 -13.03 -0.71
N ILE A 164 -3.62 -13.76 -0.66
CA ILE A 164 -3.67 -15.19 -0.34
C ILE A 164 -4.68 -15.93 -1.23
N ALA A 165 -4.36 -17.15 -1.63
CA ALA A 165 -5.29 -18.08 -2.26
C ALA A 165 -6.07 -18.85 -1.17
N PRO A 166 -7.38 -18.62 -1.02
CA PRO A 166 -8.16 -19.15 0.10
C PRO A 166 -8.32 -20.68 0.05
N GLU A 167 -8.18 -21.28 -1.12
CA GLU A 167 -8.27 -22.74 -1.31
C GLU A 167 -7.06 -23.54 -0.83
N LEU A 168 -5.95 -22.87 -0.47
CA LEU A 168 -4.77 -23.56 0.02
C LEU A 168 -5.02 -24.18 1.42
N PRO A 169 -4.46 -25.35 1.70
CA PRO A 169 -4.55 -25.95 3.02
C PRO A 169 -4.06 -24.99 4.12
N GLY A 170 -4.89 -24.74 5.13
CA GLY A 170 -4.57 -23.85 6.25
C GLY A 170 -4.91 -22.37 6.02
N SER A 171 -5.36 -21.96 4.83
CA SER A 171 -5.76 -20.57 4.56
C SER A 171 -6.88 -20.09 5.47
N ASP A 172 -7.89 -20.93 5.73
CA ASP A 172 -9.01 -20.58 6.62
C ASP A 172 -8.52 -20.23 8.04
N ALA A 173 -7.65 -21.07 8.61
CA ALA A 173 -7.09 -20.82 9.93
C ALA A 173 -6.24 -19.53 9.95
N PHE A 174 -5.41 -19.31 8.93
CA PHE A 174 -4.61 -18.12 8.79
C PHE A 174 -5.48 -16.85 8.66
N ILE A 175 -6.50 -16.88 7.81
CA ILE A 175 -7.42 -15.76 7.60
C ILE A 175 -8.15 -15.42 8.91
N ARG A 176 -8.70 -16.42 9.62
CA ARG A 176 -9.37 -16.21 10.91
C ARG A 176 -8.46 -15.56 11.94
N GLU A 177 -7.18 -15.92 11.95
CA GLU A 177 -6.22 -15.40 12.90
C GLU A 177 -5.83 -13.93 12.61
N PHE A 178 -5.68 -13.57 11.34
CA PHE A 178 -5.08 -12.28 10.97
C PHE A 178 -6.04 -11.24 10.39
N LYS A 179 -7.30 -11.58 10.07
CA LYS A 179 -8.27 -10.70 9.42
C LYS A 179 -8.54 -9.37 10.15
N ASP A 180 -8.32 -9.33 11.45
CA ASP A 180 -8.54 -8.12 12.27
C ASP A 180 -7.27 -7.27 12.41
N THR A 181 -6.13 -7.75 11.89
CA THR A 181 -4.82 -7.08 11.97
C THR A 181 -4.24 -6.69 10.63
N VAL A 182 -4.62 -7.39 9.56
CA VAL A 182 -4.17 -7.15 8.18
C VAL A 182 -5.34 -7.33 7.23
N ALA A 183 -5.42 -6.48 6.20
CA ALA A 183 -6.42 -6.65 5.14
C ALA A 183 -6.08 -7.89 4.32
N ILE A 184 -7.02 -8.83 4.25
CA ILE A 184 -6.88 -10.04 3.46
C ILE A 184 -7.40 -9.76 2.04
N SER A 185 -6.51 -9.86 1.06
CA SER A 185 -6.82 -9.77 -0.36
C SER A 185 -6.85 -11.18 -0.97
N LEU A 186 -7.97 -11.59 -1.52
CA LEU A 186 -8.08 -12.87 -2.22
C LEU A 186 -7.59 -12.70 -3.65
N GLY A 187 -6.50 -13.37 -4.00
CA GLY A 187 -5.88 -13.25 -5.31
C GLY A 187 -4.99 -14.44 -5.65
N HIS A 188 -4.62 -14.55 -6.93
CA HIS A 188 -3.84 -15.68 -7.43
C HIS A 188 -4.44 -17.04 -7.01
N SER A 189 -5.76 -17.17 -7.19
CA SER A 189 -6.60 -18.22 -6.63
C SER A 189 -7.39 -18.94 -7.72
N THR A 190 -7.63 -20.21 -7.54
CA THR A 190 -8.62 -20.99 -8.31
C THR A 190 -10.01 -20.93 -7.70
N ALA A 191 -10.15 -20.35 -6.49
CA ALA A 191 -11.45 -20.18 -5.84
C ALA A 191 -12.38 -19.29 -6.69
N CYS A 192 -13.65 -19.64 -6.70
CA CYS A 192 -14.69 -18.90 -7.40
C CYS A 192 -15.69 -18.35 -6.39
N LEU A 193 -16.08 -17.09 -6.54
CA LEU A 193 -17.03 -16.43 -5.65
C LEU A 193 -18.35 -17.20 -5.49
N LEU A 194 -18.79 -17.87 -6.57
CA LEU A 194 -20.02 -18.69 -6.57
C LEU A 194 -19.92 -20.00 -5.77
N TYR A 195 -18.69 -20.49 -5.52
CA TYR A 195 -18.47 -21.77 -4.83
C TYR A 195 -17.82 -21.60 -3.44
N THR A 196 -17.37 -20.41 -3.09
CA THR A 196 -16.65 -20.14 -1.84
C THR A 196 -17.38 -19.16 -0.93
N SER A 197 -18.45 -18.52 -1.39
CA SER A 197 -19.24 -17.58 -0.58
C SER A 197 -20.13 -18.25 0.45
N ASP A 198 -20.33 -19.57 0.36
CA ASP A 198 -21.17 -20.36 1.26
C ASP A 198 -20.36 -21.18 2.28
N ALA A 199 -19.04 -20.96 2.39
CA ALA A 199 -18.16 -21.65 3.33
C ALA A 199 -17.82 -20.82 4.57
#